data_24333fde228af02a80eadc03f5344964
#
_entry.id   24333fde228af02a80eadc03f5344964
#
_cell.length_a   1.000
_cell.length_b   1.000
_cell.length_c   1.000
_cell.angle_alpha   90.00
_cell.angle_beta   90.00
_cell.angle_gamma   90.00
#
_symmetry.space_group_name_H-M   'P 1'
#
loop_
_entity.id
_entity.type
_entity.pdbx_description
1 polymer ?
#
loop_
_entity_poly.entity_id
_entity_poly.type
_entity_poly.pdbx_seq_one_letter_code
_entity_poly.pdbx_strand_id
1 'polypeptide(L)'
;MTEPTDKAAQHRNDMYGNIEFRSEDDPNVSTLIPAATVVLVRQGNAGVEVLMLRKNSKITFGGMWVFPGGKIDPADYPDGVADAAKLEAAARAAAVRETQDEAGITVDAQDYVFMSHWTPPPGQQKRF
;
A
#
# COMPACT_ATOMS: atom_id res chain seq x y z
N MET A 1 -29.03 1.33 30.92
CA MET A 1 -28.01 2.41 30.97
C MET A 1 -26.78 1.87 30.28
N THR A 2 -26.51 2.31 29.08
CA THR A 2 -25.24 2.09 28.42
C THR A 2 -24.28 3.15 28.94
N GLU A 3 -23.21 2.74 29.60
CA GLU A 3 -22.13 3.67 29.96
C GLU A 3 -21.60 4.32 28.67
N PRO A 4 -21.34 5.64 28.68
CA PRO A 4 -20.66 6.24 27.58
C PRO A 4 -19.26 5.62 27.49
N THR A 5 -19.01 4.86 26.44
CA THR A 5 -17.66 4.47 26.11
C THR A 5 -16.84 5.75 25.95
N ASP A 6 -15.93 5.96 26.88
CA ASP A 6 -14.95 7.03 26.83
C ASP A 6 -14.16 6.83 25.54
N LYS A 7 -14.54 7.56 24.48
CA LYS A 7 -13.77 7.58 23.24
C LYS A 7 -12.48 8.28 23.63
N ALA A 8 -11.44 7.49 23.84
CA ALA A 8 -10.10 8.02 24.01
C ALA A 8 -9.87 9.09 22.95
N ALA A 9 -9.50 10.30 23.40
CA ALA A 9 -9.33 11.42 22.51
C ALA A 9 -8.33 11.03 21.41
N GLN A 10 -8.80 11.07 20.18
CA GLN A 10 -7.97 10.72 19.01
C GLN A 10 -6.73 11.62 19.01
N HIS A 11 -5.54 11.00 18.96
CA HIS A 11 -4.31 11.75 18.84
C HIS A 11 -4.32 12.56 17.55
N ARG A 12 -3.82 13.80 17.59
CA ARG A 12 -3.81 14.73 16.45
C ARG A 12 -3.24 14.14 15.15
N ASN A 13 -2.31 13.19 15.25
CA ASN A 13 -1.68 12.52 14.11
C ASN A 13 -2.21 11.10 13.90
N ASP A 14 -3.23 10.69 14.65
CA ASP A 14 -3.83 9.37 14.47
C ASP A 14 -4.84 9.42 13.33
N MET A 15 -4.40 9.00 12.16
CA MET A 15 -5.24 8.91 10.97
C MET A 15 -6.16 7.69 10.99
N TYR A 16 -5.95 6.78 11.93
CA TYR A 16 -6.64 5.49 12.02
C TYR A 16 -7.49 5.35 13.30
N GLY A 17 -7.52 6.37 14.14
CA GLY A 17 -8.08 6.33 15.50
C GLY A 17 -9.56 5.99 15.65
N ASN A 18 -10.29 5.84 14.56
CA ASN A 18 -11.71 5.46 14.57
C ASN A 18 -11.99 4.28 13.61
N ILE A 19 -11.02 3.39 13.44
CA ILE A 19 -11.26 2.19 12.65
C ILE A 19 -12.16 1.27 13.46
N GLU A 20 -13.39 1.09 13.00
CA GLU A 20 -14.26 0.03 13.49
C GLU A 20 -13.78 -1.28 12.86
N PHE A 21 -13.40 -2.23 13.71
CA PHE A 21 -13.10 -3.58 13.25
C PHE A 21 -14.41 -4.28 12.91
N ARG A 22 -14.60 -4.58 11.63
CA ARG A 22 -15.74 -5.32 11.13
C ARG A 22 -15.35 -6.75 10.80
N SER A 23 -16.28 -7.68 10.94
CA SER A 23 -16.08 -9.04 10.46
C SER A 23 -15.88 -9.05 8.95
N GLU A 24 -15.09 -9.98 8.44
CA GLU A 24 -14.94 -10.19 6.99
C GLU A 24 -16.26 -10.55 6.30
N ASP A 25 -17.20 -11.10 7.05
CA ASP A 25 -18.55 -11.45 6.57
C ASP A 25 -19.53 -10.25 6.53
N ASP A 26 -19.11 -9.08 7.01
CA ASP A 26 -19.95 -7.86 6.95
C ASP A 26 -20.10 -7.40 5.49
N PRO A 27 -21.33 -7.30 4.96
CA PRO A 27 -21.57 -6.89 3.58
C PRO A 27 -21.07 -5.46 3.27
N ASN A 28 -20.79 -4.66 4.29
CA ASN A 28 -20.24 -3.30 4.14
C ASN A 28 -18.70 -3.26 4.17
N VAL A 29 -18.03 -4.40 4.33
CA VAL A 29 -16.57 -4.45 4.26
C VAL A 29 -16.13 -4.31 2.80
N SER A 30 -15.25 -3.35 2.54
CA SER A 30 -14.70 -3.17 1.20
C SER A 30 -13.81 -4.36 0.80
N THR A 31 -13.89 -4.75 -0.46
CA THR A 31 -13.04 -5.79 -1.03
C THR A 31 -11.57 -5.37 -0.98
N LEU A 32 -10.69 -6.35 -0.72
CA LEU A 32 -9.24 -6.15 -0.82
C LEU A 32 -8.84 -5.81 -2.25
N ILE A 33 -8.01 -4.79 -2.38
CA ILE A 33 -7.42 -4.37 -3.65
C ILE A 33 -5.93 -4.69 -3.58
N PRO A 34 -5.43 -5.64 -4.39
CA PRO A 34 -4.02 -5.94 -4.43
C PRO A 34 -3.19 -4.72 -4.85
N ALA A 35 -2.10 -4.48 -4.14
CA ALA A 35 -1.17 -3.40 -4.43
C ALA A 35 0.27 -3.85 -4.17
N ALA A 36 1.21 -3.16 -4.80
CA ALA A 36 2.62 -3.35 -4.57
C ALA A 36 3.23 -2.06 -4.02
N THR A 37 4.07 -2.18 -3.01
CA THR A 37 4.86 -1.09 -2.45
C THR A 37 6.34 -1.43 -2.57
N VAL A 38 7.15 -0.47 -2.97
CA VAL A 38 8.57 -0.67 -3.27
C VAL A 38 9.43 0.15 -2.32
N VAL A 39 10.37 -0.51 -1.67
CA VAL A 39 11.43 0.17 -0.91
C VAL A 39 12.70 0.15 -1.76
N LEU A 40 12.99 1.26 -2.44
CA LEU A 40 14.22 1.43 -3.20
C LEU A 40 15.33 1.87 -2.27
N VAL A 41 16.43 1.13 -2.29
CA VAL A 41 17.59 1.41 -1.45
C VAL A 41 18.82 1.69 -2.30
N ARG A 42 19.69 2.56 -1.80
CA ARG A 42 21.02 2.78 -2.39
C ARG A 42 22.06 2.97 -1.29
N GLN A 43 23.31 2.76 -1.64
CA GLN A 43 24.42 3.17 -0.78
C GLN A 43 24.68 4.66 -1.00
N GLY A 44 24.47 5.45 0.05
CA GLY A 44 24.85 6.85 0.11
C GLY A 44 26.19 7.08 0.79
N ASN A 45 26.63 8.33 0.88
CA ASN A 45 27.91 8.69 1.50
C ASN A 45 27.93 8.44 3.02
N ALA A 46 26.78 8.55 3.67
CA ALA A 46 26.64 8.39 5.13
C ALA A 46 25.97 7.08 5.54
N GLY A 47 25.70 6.16 4.61
CA GLY A 47 25.05 4.88 4.86
C GLY A 47 23.96 4.56 3.83
N VAL A 48 23.13 3.61 4.16
CA VAL A 48 22.02 3.22 3.30
C VAL A 48 20.95 4.31 3.26
N GLU A 49 20.51 4.66 2.09
CA GLU A 49 19.42 5.61 1.85
C GLU A 49 18.24 4.91 1.21
N VAL A 50 17.03 5.38 1.50
CA VAL A 50 15.79 4.92 0.87
C VAL A 50 15.12 6.05 0.12
N LEU A 51 14.48 5.73 -1.01
CA LEU A 51 13.69 6.70 -1.76
C LEU A 51 12.29 6.79 -1.17
N MET A 52 11.88 8.00 -0.84
CA MET A 52 10.50 8.31 -0.49
C MET A 52 9.97 9.44 -1.37
N LEU A 53 8.70 9.37 -1.68
CA LEU A 53 7.98 10.36 -2.46
C LEU A 53 7.03 11.15 -1.56
N ARG A 54 6.93 12.45 -1.79
CA ARG A 54 5.96 13.28 -1.09
C ARG A 54 4.68 13.36 -1.92
N LYS A 55 3.56 12.87 -1.36
CA LYS A 55 2.27 12.98 -2.04
C LYS A 55 1.80 14.42 -2.19
N ASN A 56 1.12 14.70 -3.31
CA ASN A 56 0.47 15.98 -3.54
C ASN A 56 -0.54 16.25 -2.40
N SER A 57 -0.51 17.46 -1.84
CA SER A 57 -1.38 17.87 -0.73
C SER A 57 -2.88 17.88 -1.05
N LYS A 58 -3.25 17.82 -2.34
CA LYS A 58 -4.65 17.85 -2.80
C LYS A 58 -5.34 16.49 -2.87
N ILE A 59 -4.61 15.39 -2.62
CA ILE A 59 -5.13 14.03 -2.67
C ILE A 59 -5.18 13.38 -1.29
N THR A 60 -5.84 12.23 -1.19
CA THR A 60 -5.87 11.42 0.04
C THR A 60 -4.44 11.17 0.54
N PHE A 61 -4.20 11.39 1.83
CA PHE A 61 -2.87 11.38 2.45
C PHE A 61 -1.90 12.42 1.88
N GLY A 62 -2.43 13.55 1.37
CA GLY A 62 -1.61 14.63 0.82
C GLY A 62 -0.57 15.16 1.81
N GLY A 63 0.62 15.47 1.30
CA GLY A 63 1.74 15.94 2.10
C GLY A 63 2.52 14.88 2.86
N MET A 64 2.07 13.63 2.87
CA MET A 64 2.78 12.51 3.48
C MET A 64 3.91 12.00 2.60
N TRP A 65 4.97 11.53 3.25
CA TRP A 65 6.03 10.79 2.60
C TRP A 65 5.63 9.32 2.48
N VAL A 66 5.76 8.77 1.29
CA VAL A 66 5.39 7.39 0.98
C VAL A 66 6.46 6.72 0.12
N PHE A 67 6.52 5.41 0.16
CA PHE A 67 7.28 4.64 -0.81
C PHE A 67 6.56 4.60 -2.16
N PRO A 68 7.30 4.46 -3.28
CA PRO A 68 6.67 4.19 -4.58
C PRO A 68 5.77 2.96 -4.54
N GLY A 69 4.68 2.99 -5.26
CA GLY A 69 3.77 1.85 -5.35
C GLY A 69 2.37 2.22 -5.78
N GLY A 70 1.56 1.21 -6.01
CA GLY A 70 0.19 1.38 -6.44
C GLY A 70 -0.55 0.06 -6.62
N LYS A 71 -1.76 0.15 -7.15
CA LYS A 71 -2.59 -1.02 -7.43
C LYS A 71 -1.93 -1.93 -8.45
N ILE A 72 -2.17 -3.22 -8.28
CA ILE A 72 -1.86 -4.21 -9.31
C ILE A 72 -2.97 -4.20 -10.35
N ASP A 73 -2.61 -3.88 -11.58
CA ASP A 73 -3.56 -3.89 -12.70
C ASP A 73 -3.68 -5.29 -13.31
N PRO A 74 -4.81 -5.60 -13.97
CA PRO A 74 -4.93 -6.87 -14.70
C PRO A 74 -3.79 -7.12 -15.70
N ALA A 75 -3.29 -6.06 -16.35
CA ALA A 75 -2.18 -6.13 -17.28
C ALA A 75 -0.83 -6.52 -16.63
N ASP A 76 -0.69 -6.38 -15.31
CA ASP A 76 0.51 -6.79 -14.58
C ASP A 76 0.59 -8.31 -14.39
N TYR A 77 -0.55 -9.01 -14.49
CA TYR A 77 -0.56 -10.48 -14.44
C TYR A 77 -0.03 -11.07 -15.74
N PRO A 78 0.68 -12.21 -15.69
CA PRO A 78 1.29 -12.81 -16.88
C PRO A 78 0.34 -13.03 -18.05
N ASP A 79 -0.92 -13.39 -17.77
CA ASP A 79 -1.95 -13.64 -18.78
C ASP A 79 -2.97 -12.49 -18.91
N GLY A 80 -2.75 -11.38 -18.23
CA GLY A 80 -3.69 -10.26 -18.19
C GLY A 80 -4.98 -10.55 -17.41
N VAL A 81 -5.02 -11.64 -16.66
CA VAL A 81 -6.18 -12.05 -15.84
C VAL A 81 -5.75 -12.20 -14.39
N ALA A 82 -6.50 -11.59 -13.50
CA ALA A 82 -6.24 -11.67 -12.06
C ALA A 82 -6.34 -13.12 -11.57
N ASP A 83 -5.26 -13.61 -10.98
CA ASP A 83 -5.13 -14.96 -10.44
C ASP A 83 -4.27 -14.90 -9.18
N ALA A 84 -4.82 -15.36 -8.05
CA ALA A 84 -4.13 -15.36 -6.77
C ALA A 84 -2.81 -16.17 -6.79
N ALA A 85 -2.73 -17.24 -7.61
CA ALA A 85 -1.52 -18.04 -7.78
C ALA A 85 -0.38 -17.26 -8.47
N LYS A 86 -0.71 -16.20 -9.20
CA LYS A 86 0.22 -15.35 -9.96
C LYS A 86 0.42 -13.97 -9.33
N LEU A 87 -0.06 -13.78 -8.12
CA LEU A 87 -0.03 -12.48 -7.42
C LEU A 87 1.39 -11.95 -7.25
N GLU A 88 2.35 -12.78 -6.89
CA GLU A 88 3.74 -12.34 -6.71
C GLU A 88 4.34 -11.82 -8.02
N ALA A 89 4.14 -12.52 -9.12
CA ALA A 89 4.61 -12.08 -10.43
C ALA A 89 3.94 -10.75 -10.85
N ALA A 90 2.64 -10.62 -10.61
CA ALA A 90 1.90 -9.40 -10.88
C ALA A 90 2.36 -8.23 -9.97
N ALA A 91 2.65 -8.50 -8.70
CA ALA A 91 3.18 -7.50 -7.77
C ALA A 91 4.56 -6.99 -8.22
N ARG A 92 5.44 -7.86 -8.71
CA ARG A 92 6.75 -7.47 -9.26
C ARG A 92 6.59 -6.61 -10.52
N ALA A 93 5.69 -6.97 -11.42
CA ALA A 93 5.39 -6.18 -12.61
C ALA A 93 4.81 -4.81 -12.26
N ALA A 94 3.87 -4.75 -11.33
CA ALA A 94 3.33 -3.49 -10.80
C ALA A 94 4.43 -2.64 -10.16
N ALA A 95 5.32 -3.24 -9.38
CA ALA A 95 6.45 -2.55 -8.75
C ALA A 95 7.38 -1.91 -9.79
N VAL A 96 7.69 -2.61 -10.87
CA VAL A 96 8.49 -2.05 -12.00
C VAL A 96 7.78 -0.87 -12.63
N ARG A 97 6.52 -1.03 -12.96
CA ARG A 97 5.70 0.00 -13.61
C ARG A 97 5.55 1.25 -12.74
N GLU A 98 5.15 1.09 -11.48
CA GLU A 98 4.94 2.21 -10.56
C GLU A 98 6.25 2.94 -10.23
N THR A 99 7.36 2.23 -10.09
CA THR A 99 8.68 2.83 -9.88
C THR A 99 9.08 3.70 -11.07
N GLN A 100 8.83 3.25 -12.28
CA GLN A 100 9.09 4.02 -13.49
C GLN A 100 8.17 5.23 -13.59
N ASP A 101 6.87 5.06 -13.35
CA ASP A 101 5.87 6.10 -13.49
C ASP A 101 6.02 7.21 -12.42
N GLU A 102 6.28 6.82 -11.19
CA GLU A 102 6.34 7.75 -10.06
C GLU A 102 7.72 8.35 -9.79
N ALA A 103 8.79 7.60 -10.05
CA ALA A 103 10.17 8.02 -9.75
C ALA A 103 11.08 8.13 -10.96
N GLY A 104 10.65 7.68 -12.15
CA GLY A 104 11.47 7.68 -13.36
C GLY A 104 12.65 6.71 -13.31
N ILE A 105 12.60 5.73 -12.42
CA ILE A 105 13.67 4.76 -12.22
C ILE A 105 13.26 3.41 -12.81
N THR A 106 14.12 2.85 -13.65
CA THR A 106 13.93 1.50 -14.21
C THR A 106 14.65 0.49 -13.34
N VAL A 107 13.90 -0.48 -12.82
CA VAL A 107 14.42 -1.63 -12.05
C VAL A 107 13.97 -2.91 -12.71
N ASP A 108 14.85 -3.90 -12.80
CA ASP A 108 14.48 -5.23 -13.27
C ASP A 108 13.64 -5.94 -12.19
N ALA A 109 12.57 -6.62 -12.61
CA ALA A 109 11.70 -7.36 -11.69
C ALA A 109 12.46 -8.41 -10.86
N GLN A 110 13.54 -8.95 -11.38
CA GLN A 110 14.40 -9.94 -10.70
C GLN A 110 15.23 -9.33 -9.56
N ASP A 111 15.46 -8.02 -9.58
CA ASP A 111 16.23 -7.33 -8.54
C ASP A 111 15.38 -7.02 -7.30
N TYR A 112 14.07 -7.20 -7.38
CA TYR A 112 13.19 -7.05 -6.22
C TYR A 112 13.24 -8.28 -5.32
N VAL A 113 13.40 -8.04 -4.03
CA VAL A 113 13.30 -9.07 -2.97
C VAL A 113 11.96 -8.91 -2.28
N PHE A 114 11.20 -10.00 -2.21
CA PHE A 114 9.95 -10.02 -1.45
C PHE A 114 10.24 -9.86 0.05
N MET A 115 9.60 -8.89 0.70
CA MET A 115 9.79 -8.64 2.13
C MET A 115 8.60 -9.10 2.95
N SER A 116 7.40 -8.68 2.59
CA SER A 116 6.21 -8.99 3.37
C SER A 116 4.94 -8.78 2.57
N HIS A 117 3.88 -9.44 3.03
CA HIS A 117 2.52 -9.24 2.54
C HIS A 117 1.65 -8.73 3.70
N TRP A 118 1.01 -7.59 3.46
CA TRP A 118 0.13 -6.96 4.44
C TRP A 118 -1.31 -7.06 4.01
N THR A 119 -2.17 -7.44 4.96
CA THR A 119 -3.63 -7.41 4.79
C THR A 119 -4.18 -6.43 5.82
N PRO A 120 -4.72 -5.28 5.40
CA PRO A 120 -5.31 -4.33 6.33
C PRO A 120 -6.56 -4.90 7.00
N PRO A 121 -6.89 -4.46 8.23
CA PRO A 121 -8.08 -4.93 8.91
C PRO A 121 -9.36 -4.55 8.15
N PRO A 122 -10.44 -5.34 8.30
CA PRO A 122 -11.77 -4.98 7.80
C PRO A 122 -12.24 -3.63 8.36
N GLY A 123 -13.08 -2.91 7.62
CA GLY A 123 -13.70 -1.66 8.07
C GLY A 123 -13.11 -0.39 7.47
N GLN A 124 -12.04 -0.47 6.70
CA GLN A 124 -11.55 0.66 5.90
C GLN A 124 -12.33 0.78 4.59
N GLN A 125 -12.51 2.02 4.11
CA GLN A 125 -13.18 2.26 2.83
C GLN A 125 -12.39 1.69 1.65
N LYS A 126 -11.05 1.65 1.77
CA LYS A 126 -10.15 1.04 0.78
C LYS A 126 -9.14 0.17 1.50
N ARG A 127 -8.98 -1.05 1.02
CA ARG A 127 -8.04 -2.05 1.54
C ARG A 127 -7.08 -2.41 0.41
N PHE A 128 -5.81 -2.10 0.58
CA PHE A 128 -4.75 -2.41 -0.36
C PHE A 128 -3.87 -3.51 0.18
#